data_a98213ca6ef9cb76a9b573983c104b86
#
_entry.id   a98213ca6ef9cb76a9b573983c104b86
#
_cell.length_a   1.000
_cell.length_b   1.000
_cell.length_c   1.000
_cell.angle_alpha   90.00
_cell.angle_beta   90.00
_cell.angle_gamma   90.00
#
_symmetry.space_group_name_H-M   'P 1'
#
loop_
_entity.id
_entity.type
_entity.pdbx_description
1 polymer ?
#
loop_
_entity_poly.entity_id
_entity_poly.type
_entity_poly.pdbx_seq_one_letter_code
_entity_poly.pdbx_strand_id
1 'polypeptide(L)'
;MLFGYARVSTDSQKLDLQLDALLKSGIKQKNIYTDISSGSKSKRKGLDLLLSKLREDDTIVVWKMDRIARSLSHLIKLIEHFEKEQIHFKSIQESFIDTTSAHGKFVFSLFGAVAQLERDILIERTKAGLESSRRRGIIPGRKKGLSQEAKQKAILAEKYYKKSELNIEEIMKLIDVKSKRTLYKYLAFQGRRNCLTCKRLFWDKDQDLYGAYCEEHKNT
;
A
#
# COMPACT_ATOMS: atom_id res chain seq x y z
N MET A 1 18.07 0.31 29.08
CA MET A 1 16.89 0.25 30.01
C MET A 1 15.88 -0.79 29.54
N LEU A 2 14.88 -1.22 30.39
CA LEU A 2 13.83 -2.15 29.97
C LEU A 2 12.54 -1.39 29.65
N PHE A 3 11.97 -1.66 28.49
CA PHE A 3 10.68 -1.14 28.01
C PHE A 3 9.75 -2.29 27.69
N GLY A 4 8.48 -2.17 28.04
CA GLY A 4 7.45 -3.16 27.75
C GLY A 4 6.49 -2.71 26.66
N TYR A 5 6.05 -3.65 25.82
CA TYR A 5 4.97 -3.39 24.90
C TYR A 5 3.90 -4.48 24.96
N ALA A 6 2.65 -4.06 25.12
CA ALA A 6 1.49 -4.94 25.14
C ALA A 6 0.44 -4.51 24.10
N ARG A 7 -0.23 -5.48 23.48
CA ARG A 7 -1.29 -5.22 22.50
C ARG A 7 -2.42 -6.22 22.61
N VAL A 8 -3.64 -5.70 22.57
CA VAL A 8 -4.87 -6.50 22.50
C VAL A 8 -5.79 -6.00 21.39
N SER A 9 -6.71 -6.86 20.95
CA SER A 9 -7.75 -6.46 19.97
C SER A 9 -8.93 -5.72 20.64
N THR A 10 -9.49 -6.30 21.71
CA THR A 10 -10.69 -5.77 22.41
C THR A 10 -10.82 -6.25 23.86
N ASP A 11 -10.03 -7.22 24.29
CA ASP A 11 -10.22 -7.92 25.55
C ASP A 11 -9.29 -7.36 26.63
N SER A 12 -9.86 -6.69 27.64
CA SER A 12 -9.12 -6.10 28.76
C SER A 12 -8.40 -7.17 29.61
N GLN A 13 -9.04 -8.33 29.86
CA GLN A 13 -8.44 -9.40 30.69
C GLN A 13 -7.14 -9.92 30.08
N LYS A 14 -7.05 -10.01 28.73
CA LYS A 14 -5.82 -10.42 28.05
C LYS A 14 -4.73 -9.34 28.09
N LEU A 15 -5.11 -8.06 28.27
CA LEU A 15 -4.15 -6.98 28.48
C LEU A 15 -3.53 -7.09 29.87
N ASP A 16 -4.33 -7.32 30.91
CA ASP A 16 -3.86 -7.42 32.29
C ASP A 16 -2.84 -8.55 32.46
N LEU A 17 -3.08 -9.71 31.84
CA LEU A 17 -2.09 -10.81 31.83
C LEU A 17 -0.75 -10.42 31.21
N GLN A 18 -0.77 -9.62 30.15
CA GLN A 18 0.47 -9.14 29.53
C GLN A 18 1.17 -8.10 30.42
N LEU A 19 0.41 -7.19 31.01
CA LEU A 19 0.95 -6.17 31.93
C LEU A 19 1.59 -6.81 33.15
N ASP A 20 0.94 -7.79 33.77
CA ASP A 20 1.45 -8.53 34.92
C ASP A 20 2.76 -9.26 34.57
N ALA A 21 2.81 -9.91 33.41
CA ALA A 21 4.01 -10.59 32.94
C ALA A 21 5.18 -9.62 32.71
N LEU A 22 4.91 -8.46 32.14
CA LEU A 22 5.92 -7.41 31.93
C LEU A 22 6.41 -6.81 33.26
N LEU A 23 5.52 -6.55 34.20
CA LEU A 23 5.87 -6.07 35.53
C LEU A 23 6.71 -7.09 36.30
N LYS A 24 6.32 -8.38 36.27
CA LYS A 24 7.10 -9.48 36.85
C LYS A 24 8.50 -9.64 36.24
N SER A 25 8.67 -9.23 34.99
CA SER A 25 9.98 -9.18 34.31
C SER A 25 10.85 -7.99 34.72
N GLY A 26 10.44 -7.19 35.72
CA GLY A 26 11.20 -6.07 36.26
C GLY A 26 11.01 -4.75 35.49
N ILE A 27 10.03 -4.65 34.59
CA ILE A 27 9.76 -3.42 33.83
C ILE A 27 8.92 -2.48 34.68
N LYS A 28 9.34 -1.23 34.81
CA LYS A 28 8.57 -0.22 35.53
C LYS A 28 7.31 0.16 34.73
N GLN A 29 6.19 0.33 35.39
CA GLN A 29 4.90 0.63 34.76
C GLN A 29 4.97 1.84 33.81
N LYS A 30 5.72 2.89 34.15
CA LYS A 30 5.93 4.07 33.31
C LYS A 30 6.62 3.79 31.96
N ASN A 31 7.29 2.64 31.85
CA ASN A 31 7.99 2.21 30.66
C ASN A 31 7.20 1.16 29.85
N ILE A 32 5.95 0.90 30.22
CA ILE A 32 5.07 -0.02 29.47
C ILE A 32 4.18 0.78 28.56
N TYR A 33 4.19 0.44 27.27
CA TYR A 33 3.38 1.05 26.23
C TYR A 33 2.33 0.07 25.76
N THR A 34 1.12 0.55 25.53
CA THR A 34 -0.01 -0.30 25.17
C THR A 34 -0.74 0.21 23.94
N ASP A 35 -1.24 -0.73 23.12
CA ASP A 35 -2.17 -0.43 22.03
C ASP A 35 -3.40 -1.34 22.12
N ILE A 36 -4.57 -0.75 21.97
CA ILE A 36 -5.82 -1.48 21.75
C ILE A 36 -6.16 -1.33 20.27
N SER A 37 -6.08 -2.41 19.53
CA SER A 37 -6.07 -2.33 18.07
C SER A 37 -6.71 -3.57 17.45
N SER A 38 -7.89 -3.41 16.90
CA SER A 38 -8.55 -4.42 16.06
C SER A 38 -8.24 -4.18 14.57
N GLY A 39 -7.70 -5.23 13.91
CA GLY A 39 -7.46 -5.24 12.47
C GLY A 39 -6.06 -4.83 12.00
N SER A 40 -5.75 -5.18 10.74
CA SER A 40 -4.42 -5.07 10.14
C SER A 40 -3.98 -3.63 9.84
N LYS A 41 -4.92 -2.69 9.67
CA LYS A 41 -4.66 -1.30 9.29
C LYS A 41 -4.70 -0.28 10.42
N SER A 42 -4.94 -0.70 11.68
CA SER A 42 -5.05 0.24 12.78
C SER A 42 -3.68 0.84 13.16
N LYS A 43 -3.67 2.14 13.44
CA LYS A 43 -2.48 2.86 13.92
C LYS A 43 -2.08 2.35 15.29
N ARG A 44 -0.78 2.20 15.53
CA ARG A 44 -0.18 1.74 16.79
C ARG A 44 0.56 2.88 17.47
N LYS A 45 -0.19 3.83 18.01
CA LYS A 45 0.37 5.04 18.64
C LYS A 45 1.29 4.70 19.82
N GLY A 46 0.97 3.65 20.58
CA GLY A 46 1.80 3.19 21.70
C GLY A 46 3.14 2.63 21.22
N LEU A 47 3.15 1.82 20.14
CA LEU A 47 4.38 1.32 19.55
C LEU A 47 5.21 2.44 18.93
N ASP A 48 4.56 3.34 18.17
CA ASP A 48 5.26 4.47 17.53
C ASP A 48 5.92 5.37 18.60
N LEU A 49 5.22 5.62 19.72
CA LEU A 49 5.75 6.38 20.85
C LEU A 49 6.89 5.64 21.55
N LEU A 50 6.78 4.33 21.74
CA LEU A 50 7.86 3.51 22.30
C LEU A 50 9.10 3.62 21.42
N LEU A 51 8.98 3.36 20.12
CA LEU A 51 10.09 3.41 19.17
C LEU A 51 10.79 4.77 19.16
N SER A 52 10.07 5.87 19.31
CA SER A 52 10.65 7.23 19.36
C SER A 52 11.45 7.54 20.63
N LYS A 53 11.31 6.71 21.68
CA LYS A 53 12.00 6.93 22.98
C LYS A 53 13.18 6.00 23.21
N LEU A 54 13.29 4.95 22.42
CA LEU A 54 14.37 3.99 22.55
C LEU A 54 15.71 4.62 22.22
N ARG A 55 16.73 4.14 22.93
CA ARG A 55 18.13 4.50 22.74
C ARG A 55 18.96 3.23 22.60
N GLU A 56 20.20 3.39 22.23
CA GLU A 56 21.23 2.34 22.23
C GLU A 56 21.25 1.60 23.58
N ASP A 57 21.43 0.28 23.55
CA ASP A 57 21.39 -0.63 24.69
C ASP A 57 20.05 -0.74 25.44
N ASP A 58 18.97 -0.16 24.93
CA ASP A 58 17.66 -0.40 25.48
C ASP A 58 17.12 -1.76 25.04
N THR A 59 16.28 -2.38 25.89
CA THR A 59 15.66 -3.68 25.60
C THR A 59 14.15 -3.55 25.57
N ILE A 60 13.54 -3.95 24.44
CA ILE A 60 12.09 -4.09 24.31
C ILE A 60 11.70 -5.50 24.74
N VAL A 61 10.75 -5.59 25.64
CA VAL A 61 10.20 -6.85 26.13
C VAL A 61 8.73 -6.94 25.76
N VAL A 62 8.33 -8.05 25.19
CA VAL A 62 6.92 -8.36 24.88
C VAL A 62 6.51 -9.68 25.53
N TRP A 63 5.23 -9.86 25.78
CA TRP A 63 4.72 -11.12 26.27
C TRP A 63 4.88 -12.26 25.24
N LYS A 64 4.51 -11.97 23.96
CA LYS A 64 4.70 -12.83 22.79
C LYS A 64 5.07 -11.99 21.57
N MET A 65 5.80 -12.58 20.62
CA MET A 65 6.24 -11.89 19.40
C MET A 65 5.05 -11.39 18.53
N ASP A 66 3.89 -12.07 18.56
CA ASP A 66 2.69 -11.66 17.83
C ASP A 66 2.07 -10.35 18.36
N ARG A 67 2.49 -9.89 19.53
CA ARG A 67 2.07 -8.60 20.08
C ARG A 67 2.76 -7.43 19.38
N ILE A 68 4.03 -7.53 19.06
CA ILE A 68 4.76 -6.45 18.39
C ILE A 68 4.67 -6.54 16.87
N ALA A 69 4.70 -7.74 16.30
CA ALA A 69 4.65 -7.95 14.86
C ALA A 69 3.30 -8.51 14.39
N ARG A 70 2.94 -8.24 13.14
CA ARG A 70 1.73 -8.74 12.48
C ARG A 70 2.00 -9.92 11.55
N SER A 71 3.25 -10.15 11.23
CA SER A 71 3.74 -11.24 10.40
C SER A 71 5.22 -11.48 10.71
N LEU A 72 5.73 -12.64 10.32
CA LEU A 72 7.16 -12.95 10.46
C LEU A 72 8.02 -11.93 9.71
N SER A 73 7.67 -11.60 8.48
CA SER A 73 8.40 -10.57 7.69
C SER A 73 8.40 -9.19 8.34
N HIS A 74 7.34 -8.83 9.09
CA HIS A 74 7.29 -7.57 9.84
C HIS A 74 8.18 -7.65 11.09
N LEU A 75 8.20 -8.79 11.78
CA LEU A 75 9.08 -9.01 12.93
C LEU A 75 10.55 -8.88 12.54
N ILE A 76 10.94 -9.53 11.45
CA ILE A 76 12.31 -9.47 10.93
C ILE A 76 12.75 -8.04 10.64
N LYS A 77 11.93 -7.26 9.93
CA LYS A 77 12.22 -5.84 9.66
C LYS A 77 12.38 -5.01 10.93
N LEU A 78 11.55 -5.29 11.95
CA LEU A 78 11.66 -4.60 13.23
C LEU A 78 13.00 -4.92 13.92
N ILE A 79 13.42 -6.18 13.86
CA ILE A 79 14.65 -6.57 14.55
C ILE A 79 15.88 -6.17 13.76
N GLU A 80 15.87 -6.21 12.42
CA GLU A 80 16.91 -5.57 11.60
C GLU A 80 17.08 -4.08 11.94
N HIS A 81 15.94 -3.39 12.17
CA HIS A 81 15.97 -2.00 12.63
C HIS A 81 16.56 -1.89 14.04
N PHE A 82 16.13 -2.74 14.99
CA PHE A 82 16.66 -2.75 16.35
C PHE A 82 18.15 -3.06 16.37
N GLU A 83 18.62 -3.99 15.54
CA GLU A 83 20.04 -4.31 15.46
C GLU A 83 20.88 -3.12 14.96
N LYS A 84 20.38 -2.38 13.96
CA LYS A 84 21.05 -1.16 13.47
C LYS A 84 21.13 -0.06 14.51
N GLU A 85 20.08 0.08 15.33
CA GLU A 85 20.01 1.07 16.41
C GLU A 85 20.57 0.53 17.75
N GLN A 86 21.19 -0.66 17.73
CA GLN A 86 21.72 -1.36 18.90
C GLN A 86 20.69 -1.55 20.02
N ILE A 87 19.43 -1.78 19.66
CA ILE A 87 18.31 -2.05 20.56
C ILE A 87 18.12 -3.56 20.68
N HIS A 88 17.91 -4.05 21.89
CA HIS A 88 17.66 -5.46 22.14
C HIS A 88 16.16 -5.79 22.17
N PHE A 89 15.83 -7.02 21.81
CA PHE A 89 14.46 -7.52 21.81
C PHE A 89 14.35 -8.85 22.55
N LYS A 90 13.31 -8.99 23.36
CA LYS A 90 13.03 -10.20 24.15
C LYS A 90 11.54 -10.53 24.19
N SER A 91 11.23 -11.80 24.02
CA SER A 91 9.88 -12.35 24.26
C SER A 91 9.86 -13.15 25.55
N ILE A 92 8.80 -12.97 26.38
CA ILE A 92 8.68 -13.69 27.65
C ILE A 92 8.27 -15.16 27.41
N GLN A 93 7.31 -15.38 26.49
CA GLN A 93 6.79 -16.72 26.24
C GLN A 93 7.68 -17.51 25.28
N GLU A 94 8.35 -16.85 24.37
CA GLU A 94 9.30 -17.47 23.46
C GLU A 94 10.74 -17.18 23.95
N SER A 95 11.21 -17.95 24.93
CA SER A 95 12.51 -17.74 25.59
C SER A 95 13.71 -17.83 24.64
N PHE A 96 13.56 -18.51 23.51
CA PHE A 96 14.57 -18.56 22.44
C PHE A 96 14.66 -17.26 21.62
N ILE A 97 13.70 -16.35 21.77
CA ILE A 97 13.70 -15.02 21.14
C ILE A 97 14.22 -14.00 22.17
N ASP A 98 15.54 -13.90 22.26
CA ASP A 98 16.24 -12.97 23.14
C ASP A 98 17.53 -12.51 22.46
N THR A 99 17.47 -11.33 21.80
CA THR A 99 18.63 -10.80 21.06
C THR A 99 19.75 -10.28 21.97
N THR A 100 19.59 -10.33 23.30
CA THR A 100 20.68 -10.03 24.24
C THR A 100 21.70 -11.18 24.31
N SER A 101 21.28 -12.40 23.94
CA SER A 101 22.13 -13.59 23.95
C SER A 101 22.63 -13.95 22.55
N ALA A 102 23.83 -14.54 22.46
CA ALA A 102 24.37 -15.05 21.19
C ALA A 102 23.46 -16.12 20.56
N HIS A 103 22.87 -16.99 21.38
CA HIS A 103 21.93 -18.01 20.94
C HIS A 103 20.65 -17.39 20.34
N GLY A 104 20.07 -16.41 21.01
CA GLY A 104 18.87 -15.72 20.49
C GLY A 104 19.16 -14.95 19.20
N LYS A 105 20.32 -14.31 19.05
CA LYS A 105 20.76 -13.69 17.80
C LYS A 105 20.86 -14.72 16.68
N PHE A 106 21.46 -15.88 16.93
CA PHE A 106 21.55 -16.97 15.94
C PHE A 106 20.16 -17.46 15.51
N VAL A 107 19.28 -17.79 16.46
CA VAL A 107 17.91 -18.23 16.17
C VAL A 107 17.19 -17.17 15.33
N PHE A 108 17.41 -15.90 15.64
CA PHE A 108 16.77 -14.81 14.91
C PHE A 108 17.28 -14.70 13.47
N SER A 109 18.60 -14.83 13.27
CA SER A 109 19.19 -14.87 11.91
C SER A 109 18.63 -16.04 11.07
N LEU A 110 18.36 -17.19 11.72
CA LEU A 110 17.71 -18.32 11.06
C LEU A 110 16.28 -17.99 10.60
N PHE A 111 15.47 -17.34 11.45
CA PHE A 111 14.15 -16.87 11.04
C PHE A 111 14.22 -15.86 9.90
N GLY A 112 15.20 -14.98 9.89
CA GLY A 112 15.49 -14.06 8.79
C GLY A 112 15.74 -14.78 7.46
N ALA A 113 16.60 -15.79 7.49
CA ALA A 113 16.89 -16.61 6.31
C ALA A 113 15.67 -17.37 5.79
N VAL A 114 14.85 -17.96 6.69
CA VAL A 114 13.59 -18.64 6.32
C VAL A 114 12.60 -17.68 5.66
N ALA A 115 12.42 -16.48 6.23
CA ALA A 115 11.50 -15.51 5.63
C ALA A 115 11.98 -14.96 4.29
N GLN A 116 13.30 -14.84 4.10
CA GLN A 116 13.85 -14.50 2.79
C GLN A 116 13.59 -15.61 1.77
N LEU A 117 13.81 -16.87 2.15
CA LEU A 117 13.52 -18.02 1.31
C LEU A 117 12.03 -18.08 0.90
N GLU A 118 11.10 -17.90 1.85
CA GLU A 118 9.67 -17.83 1.53
C GLU A 118 9.35 -16.72 0.51
N ARG A 119 9.96 -15.56 0.66
CA ARG A 119 9.80 -14.43 -0.24
C ARG A 119 10.31 -14.76 -1.64
N ASP A 120 11.48 -15.38 -1.75
CA ASP A 120 12.09 -15.75 -3.02
C ASP A 120 11.25 -16.79 -3.76
N ILE A 121 10.76 -17.81 -3.05
CA ILE A 121 9.82 -18.81 -3.59
C ILE A 121 8.53 -18.12 -4.12
N LEU A 122 8.01 -17.14 -3.41
CA LEU A 122 6.79 -16.42 -3.80
C LEU A 122 7.02 -15.57 -5.06
N ILE A 123 8.19 -14.95 -5.18
CA ILE A 123 8.62 -14.21 -6.36
C ILE A 123 8.77 -15.16 -7.57
N GLU A 124 9.41 -16.30 -7.39
CA GLU A 124 9.56 -17.30 -8.45
C GLU A 124 8.21 -17.83 -8.95
N ARG A 125 7.32 -18.20 -8.04
CA ARG A 125 5.95 -18.63 -8.40
C ARG A 125 5.18 -17.54 -9.14
N THR A 126 5.32 -16.29 -8.72
CA THR A 126 4.66 -15.15 -9.38
C THR A 126 5.22 -14.95 -10.79
N LYS A 127 6.56 -15.00 -10.96
CA LYS A 127 7.22 -14.91 -12.27
C LYS A 127 6.76 -16.03 -13.21
N ALA A 128 6.76 -17.27 -12.72
CA ALA A 128 6.30 -18.42 -13.49
C ALA A 128 4.83 -18.30 -13.90
N GLY A 129 3.96 -17.83 -12.99
CA GLY A 129 2.54 -17.57 -13.28
C GLY A 129 2.33 -16.48 -14.33
N LEU A 130 3.09 -15.38 -14.26
CA LEU A 130 3.07 -14.30 -15.25
C LEU A 130 3.55 -14.77 -16.63
N GLU A 131 4.62 -15.57 -16.68
CA GLU A 131 5.14 -16.13 -17.92
C GLU A 131 4.14 -17.09 -18.56
N SER A 132 3.54 -17.99 -17.78
CA SER A 132 2.47 -18.87 -18.25
C SER A 132 1.26 -18.08 -18.79
N SER A 133 0.88 -17.00 -18.14
CA SER A 133 -0.19 -16.11 -18.61
C SER A 133 0.17 -15.44 -19.94
N ARG A 134 1.41 -14.95 -20.09
CA ARG A 134 1.90 -14.36 -21.34
C ARG A 134 1.92 -15.36 -22.50
N ARG A 135 2.36 -16.60 -22.26
CA ARG A 135 2.32 -17.68 -23.27
C ARG A 135 0.90 -17.98 -23.75
N ARG A 136 -0.11 -17.80 -22.90
CA ARG A 136 -1.53 -17.92 -23.25
C ARG A 136 -2.13 -16.64 -23.85
N GLY A 137 -1.32 -15.63 -24.17
CA GLY A 137 -1.78 -14.35 -24.74
C GLY A 137 -2.47 -13.43 -23.73
N ILE A 138 -2.45 -13.76 -22.43
CA ILE A 138 -3.04 -12.95 -21.38
C ILE A 138 -1.99 -11.93 -20.90
N ILE A 139 -2.20 -10.65 -21.22
CA ILE A 139 -1.35 -9.55 -20.73
C ILE A 139 -1.87 -9.11 -19.38
N PRO A 140 -1.10 -9.30 -18.29
CA PRO A 140 -1.51 -8.85 -16.97
C PRO A 140 -1.50 -7.32 -16.89
N GLY A 141 -2.41 -6.77 -16.10
CA GLY A 141 -2.51 -5.34 -15.87
C GLY A 141 -3.84 -4.75 -16.31
N ARG A 142 -3.96 -3.42 -16.19
CA ARG A 142 -5.15 -2.70 -16.62
C ARG A 142 -5.25 -2.73 -18.15
N LYS A 143 -6.38 -3.18 -18.68
CA LYS A 143 -6.66 -3.13 -20.13
C LYS A 143 -6.47 -1.70 -20.64
N LYS A 144 -5.76 -1.55 -21.78
CA LYS A 144 -5.58 -0.26 -22.43
C LYS A 144 -6.94 0.25 -22.96
N GLY A 145 -7.15 1.56 -22.89
CA GLY A 145 -8.37 2.20 -23.36
C GLY A 145 -9.42 2.41 -22.27
N LEU A 146 -10.64 2.66 -22.71
CA LEU A 146 -11.80 2.87 -21.85
C LEU A 146 -12.55 1.55 -21.61
N SER A 147 -13.10 1.37 -20.39
CA SER A 147 -14.04 0.28 -20.13
C SER A 147 -15.31 0.42 -20.99
N GLN A 148 -16.12 -0.63 -21.12
CA GLN A 148 -17.38 -0.58 -21.87
C GLN A 148 -18.29 0.54 -21.35
N GLU A 149 -18.47 0.65 -20.04
CA GLU A 149 -19.23 1.73 -19.41
C GLU A 149 -18.65 3.11 -19.74
N ALA A 150 -17.32 3.27 -19.66
CA ALA A 150 -16.64 4.52 -19.98
C ALA A 150 -16.74 4.88 -21.47
N LYS A 151 -16.81 3.89 -22.38
CA LYS A 151 -17.08 4.13 -23.81
C LYS A 151 -18.51 4.64 -24.04
N GLN A 152 -19.50 4.08 -23.36
CA GLN A 152 -20.89 4.57 -23.43
C GLN A 152 -20.98 6.02 -22.91
N LYS A 153 -20.36 6.31 -21.78
CA LYS A 153 -20.28 7.69 -21.25
C LYS A 153 -19.56 8.63 -22.22
N ALA A 154 -18.53 8.17 -22.93
CA ALA A 154 -17.83 8.98 -23.94
C ALA A 154 -18.70 9.31 -25.14
N ILE A 155 -19.50 8.36 -25.63
CA ILE A 155 -20.46 8.60 -26.72
C ILE A 155 -21.53 9.61 -26.31
N LEU A 156 -22.08 9.47 -25.11
CA LEU A 156 -23.05 10.43 -24.56
C LEU A 156 -22.42 11.82 -24.38
N ALA A 157 -21.17 11.88 -23.86
CA ALA A 157 -20.43 13.14 -23.73
C ALA A 157 -20.29 13.85 -25.08
N GLU A 158 -19.92 13.13 -26.14
CA GLU A 158 -19.81 13.68 -27.49
C GLU A 158 -21.14 14.24 -27.96
N LYS A 159 -22.23 13.46 -27.82
CA LYS A 159 -23.59 13.84 -28.26
C LYS A 159 -24.04 15.15 -27.61
N TYR A 160 -23.90 15.29 -26.29
CA TYR A 160 -24.29 16.50 -25.57
C TYR A 160 -23.35 17.68 -25.86
N TYR A 161 -22.06 17.43 -25.96
CA TYR A 161 -21.07 18.48 -26.24
C TYR A 161 -21.25 19.11 -27.65
N LYS A 162 -21.57 18.29 -28.67
CA LYS A 162 -21.84 18.77 -30.06
C LYS A 162 -23.10 19.56 -30.18
N LYS A 163 -24.15 19.24 -29.40
CA LYS A 163 -25.42 19.98 -29.44
C LYS A 163 -25.33 21.41 -28.92
N SER A 164 -24.28 21.72 -28.11
CA SER A 164 -24.02 23.04 -27.51
C SER A 164 -25.17 23.64 -26.68
N GLU A 165 -26.16 22.82 -26.31
CA GLU A 165 -27.34 23.23 -25.52
C GLU A 165 -27.06 23.23 -24.00
N LEU A 166 -26.02 22.49 -23.57
CA LEU A 166 -25.69 22.27 -22.18
C LEU A 166 -24.29 22.79 -21.85
N ASN A 167 -24.12 23.33 -20.66
CA ASN A 167 -22.80 23.70 -20.17
C ASN A 167 -22.01 22.46 -19.71
N ILE A 168 -20.70 22.64 -19.52
CA ILE A 168 -19.78 21.54 -19.17
C ILE A 168 -20.19 20.85 -17.86
N GLU A 169 -20.69 21.60 -16.89
CA GLU A 169 -21.06 21.07 -15.57
C GLU A 169 -22.35 20.24 -15.64
N GLU A 170 -23.30 20.66 -16.48
CA GLU A 170 -24.52 19.92 -16.76
C GLU A 170 -24.23 18.61 -17.49
N ILE A 171 -23.36 18.63 -18.51
CA ILE A 171 -22.91 17.42 -19.19
C ILE A 171 -22.26 16.46 -18.21
N MET A 172 -21.38 16.96 -17.34
CA MET A 172 -20.72 16.13 -16.32
C MET A 172 -21.72 15.45 -15.38
N LYS A 173 -22.75 16.16 -14.95
CA LYS A 173 -23.84 15.60 -14.11
C LYS A 173 -24.62 14.52 -14.84
N LEU A 174 -25.00 14.76 -16.09
CA LEU A 174 -25.79 13.82 -16.89
C LEU A 174 -25.08 12.50 -17.17
N ILE A 175 -23.75 12.54 -17.38
CA ILE A 175 -22.96 11.33 -17.64
C ILE A 175 -22.28 10.77 -16.38
N ASP A 176 -22.59 11.33 -15.22
CA ASP A 176 -22.00 10.94 -13.93
C ASP A 176 -20.46 10.91 -13.97
N VAL A 177 -19.86 12.08 -14.24
CA VAL A 177 -18.40 12.27 -14.27
C VAL A 177 -18.01 13.38 -13.30
N LYS A 178 -17.10 13.07 -12.38
CA LYS A 178 -16.71 13.97 -11.26
C LYS A 178 -15.66 15.01 -11.62
N SER A 179 -15.00 14.91 -12.78
CA SER A 179 -13.94 15.87 -13.15
C SER A 179 -13.99 16.29 -14.62
N LYS A 180 -13.73 17.57 -14.87
CA LYS A 180 -13.57 18.14 -16.22
C LYS A 180 -12.49 17.39 -17.02
N ARG A 181 -11.40 16.97 -16.37
CA ARG A 181 -10.34 16.18 -17.00
C ARG A 181 -10.85 14.85 -17.57
N THR A 182 -11.72 14.17 -16.84
CA THR A 182 -12.32 12.90 -17.32
C THR A 182 -13.27 13.14 -18.49
N LEU A 183 -14.08 14.19 -18.45
CA LEU A 183 -14.94 14.58 -19.56
C LEU A 183 -14.11 14.85 -20.83
N TYR A 184 -13.08 15.69 -20.73
CA TYR A 184 -12.22 15.98 -21.89
C TYR A 184 -11.46 14.76 -22.39
N LYS A 185 -11.11 13.81 -21.50
CA LYS A 185 -10.54 12.51 -21.92
C LYS A 185 -11.54 11.69 -22.72
N TYR A 186 -12.81 11.72 -22.37
CA TYR A 186 -13.89 11.04 -23.12
C TYR A 186 -14.09 11.70 -24.49
N LEU A 187 -14.14 13.03 -24.54
CA LEU A 187 -14.24 13.77 -25.80
C LEU A 187 -13.03 13.53 -26.71
N ALA A 188 -11.81 13.50 -26.15
CA ALA A 188 -10.60 13.17 -26.91
C ALA A 188 -10.61 11.74 -27.44
N PHE A 189 -11.20 10.79 -26.70
CA PHE A 189 -11.38 9.42 -27.16
C PHE A 189 -12.34 9.34 -28.34
N GLN A 190 -13.30 10.24 -28.45
CA GLN A 190 -14.25 10.36 -29.57
C GLN A 190 -13.71 11.24 -30.74
N GLY A 191 -12.44 11.62 -30.69
CA GLY A 191 -11.79 12.37 -31.79
C GLY A 191 -11.72 13.89 -31.60
N ARG A 192 -12.16 14.45 -30.45
CA ARG A 192 -11.99 15.88 -30.16
C ARG A 192 -10.53 16.25 -30.02
N ARG A 193 -10.01 17.13 -30.88
CA ARG A 193 -8.60 17.55 -30.92
C ARG A 193 -8.47 19.06 -31.10
N ASN A 194 -7.31 19.59 -30.76
CA ASN A 194 -6.91 20.96 -31.08
C ASN A 194 -5.86 20.91 -32.19
N CYS A 195 -6.04 21.70 -33.23
CA CYS A 195 -5.06 21.82 -34.30
C CYS A 195 -3.71 22.33 -33.74
N LEU A 196 -2.61 21.71 -34.11
CA LEU A 196 -1.27 22.11 -33.65
C LEU A 196 -0.87 23.50 -34.18
N THR A 197 -1.31 23.85 -35.38
CA THR A 197 -1.00 25.14 -36.03
C THR A 197 -1.87 26.27 -35.50
N CYS A 198 -3.21 26.19 -35.73
CA CYS A 198 -4.11 27.31 -35.43
C CYS A 198 -4.79 27.21 -34.07
N LYS A 199 -4.54 26.13 -33.31
CA LYS A 199 -5.17 25.81 -32.00
C LYS A 199 -6.71 25.70 -32.02
N ARG A 200 -7.37 25.79 -33.17
CA ARG A 200 -8.80 25.60 -33.29
C ARG A 200 -9.19 24.17 -32.94
N LEU A 201 -10.34 24.03 -32.35
CA LEU A 201 -10.93 22.75 -32.00
C LEU A 201 -11.54 22.09 -33.25
N PHE A 202 -11.26 20.82 -33.47
CA PHE A 202 -11.88 20.03 -34.54
C PHE A 202 -12.20 18.60 -34.06
N TRP A 203 -12.98 17.88 -34.84
CA TRP A 203 -13.33 16.49 -34.61
C TRP A 203 -12.69 15.62 -35.68
N ASP A 204 -11.79 14.74 -35.27
CA ASP A 204 -11.15 13.75 -36.14
C ASP A 204 -11.99 12.48 -36.14
N LYS A 205 -12.74 12.24 -37.21
CA LYS A 205 -13.63 11.07 -37.35
C LYS A 205 -12.83 9.77 -37.57
N ASP A 206 -11.71 9.86 -38.26
CA ASP A 206 -10.96 8.69 -38.71
C ASP A 206 -9.95 8.19 -37.65
N GLN A 207 -9.85 8.88 -36.51
CA GLN A 207 -8.96 8.55 -35.39
C GLN A 207 -7.49 8.32 -35.83
N ASP A 208 -7.07 8.99 -36.91
CA ASP A 208 -5.70 8.88 -37.38
C ASP A 208 -4.76 9.36 -36.28
N LEU A 209 -3.95 8.45 -35.75
CA LEU A 209 -3.05 8.70 -34.61
C LEU A 209 -2.04 9.82 -34.86
N TYR A 210 -1.89 10.25 -36.10
CA TYR A 210 -0.96 11.30 -36.55
C TYR A 210 -1.62 12.62 -36.92
N GLY A 211 -2.96 12.69 -37.01
CA GLY A 211 -3.69 13.88 -37.44
C GLY A 211 -3.96 14.87 -36.33
N ALA A 212 -2.98 15.69 -35.98
CA ALA A 212 -3.16 16.82 -35.07
C ALA A 212 -3.47 18.14 -35.79
N TYR A 213 -3.94 18.08 -37.04
CA TYR A 213 -4.19 19.23 -37.91
C TYR A 213 -5.66 19.25 -38.37
N CYS A 214 -6.28 20.43 -38.37
CA CYS A 214 -7.60 20.61 -38.95
C CYS A 214 -7.53 20.54 -40.51
N GLU A 215 -8.66 20.40 -41.18
CA GLU A 215 -8.72 20.26 -42.65
C GLU A 215 -7.95 21.35 -43.40
N GLU A 216 -7.93 22.59 -42.88
CA GLU A 216 -7.18 23.72 -43.45
C GLU A 216 -5.66 23.56 -43.37
N HIS A 217 -5.16 22.73 -42.45
CA HIS A 217 -3.71 22.53 -42.16
C HIS A 217 -3.24 21.07 -42.34
N LYS A 218 -4.04 20.22 -42.95
CA LYS A 218 -3.66 18.83 -43.25
C LYS A 218 -2.60 18.71 -44.36
N ASN A 219 -2.49 19.72 -45.20
CA ASN A 219 -1.66 19.71 -46.42
C ASN A 219 -0.54 20.71 -46.37
N THR A 220 -0.21 21.28 -45.23
CA THR A 220 0.95 22.11 -45.00
C THR A 220 2.02 21.35 -44.24
#